data_0132e5266d958d41fa076d812a506382
#
_entry.id   0132e5266d958d41fa076d812a506382
#
_cell.length_a   1.000
_cell.length_b   1.000
_cell.length_c   1.000
_cell.angle_alpha   90.00
_cell.angle_beta   90.00
_cell.angle_gamma   90.00
#
_symmetry.space_group_name_H-M   'P 1'
#
loop_
_entity.id
_entity.type
_entity.pdbx_description
1 polymer ?
#
loop_
_entity_poly.entity_id
_entity_poly.type
_entity_poly.pdbx_seq_one_letter_code
_entity_poly.pdbx_strand_id
1 'polypeptide(L)'
;MNKIKTIAENKSDGNEIEVLFWVGCAGSYDARAQKVSKAFAEIMFAAGVQFAILGEEEKCTGDPARRAGNEFLYQMLAIQNIETLKQYEFKKIVTTCPHCFNTLKNEYPVLGGFYQVIHHTEFINDLLKTGRLKIKDSSADKVTYHDSCYLGRVNGVYEAPREVLAALNIEIDEMVRSKSNGLCCGAGGAQMFKEDEPGNKKINTERVEEVLDKNTDKVVSNCPFCLTMITDGLKSKDKHETVMAYDLAEMILQRL
;
A
#
# COMPACT_ATOMS: atom_id res chain seq x y z
N MET A 1 7.76 14.99 -15.68
CA MET A 1 7.80 14.25 -14.42
C MET A 1 8.65 15.02 -13.42
N ASN A 2 8.10 15.37 -12.27
CA ASN A 2 8.86 16.00 -11.21
C ASN A 2 9.93 15.03 -10.70
N LYS A 3 11.15 15.54 -10.41
CA LYS A 3 12.23 14.71 -9.85
C LYS A 3 11.92 14.45 -8.38
N ILE A 4 11.79 13.18 -7.99
CA ILE A 4 11.72 12.79 -6.59
C ILE A 4 13.15 12.86 -6.02
N LYS A 5 13.34 13.66 -4.95
CA LYS A 5 14.61 13.78 -4.26
C LYS A 5 14.72 12.78 -3.12
N THR A 6 15.94 12.32 -2.87
CA THR A 6 16.21 11.58 -1.64
C THR A 6 16.22 12.52 -0.43
N ILE A 7 16.08 11.96 0.76
CA ILE A 7 16.14 12.76 2.00
C ILE A 7 17.54 13.36 2.21
N ALA A 8 18.58 12.65 1.76
CA ALA A 8 19.95 13.15 1.79
C ALA A 8 20.14 14.38 0.87
N GLU A 9 19.58 14.35 -0.38
CA GLU A 9 19.57 15.51 -1.28
C GLU A 9 18.82 16.70 -0.66
N ASN A 10 17.64 16.48 -0.06
CA ASN A 10 16.87 17.55 0.58
C ASN A 10 17.57 18.14 1.80
N LYS A 11 18.25 17.32 2.61
CA LYS A 11 19.03 17.77 3.76
C LYS A 11 20.16 18.71 3.33
N SER A 12 20.85 18.41 2.22
CA SER A 12 21.89 19.29 1.68
C SER A 12 21.32 20.62 1.17
N ASP A 13 20.09 20.65 0.71
CA ASP A 13 19.39 21.84 0.23
C ASP A 13 18.73 22.67 1.36
N GLY A 14 18.75 22.17 2.62
CA GLY A 14 18.14 22.84 3.77
C GLY A 14 16.61 22.81 3.78
N ASN A 15 15.98 21.89 3.05
CA ASN A 15 14.53 21.78 2.96
C ASN A 15 13.97 20.97 4.13
N GLU A 16 12.87 21.48 4.73
CA GLU A 16 12.10 20.74 5.73
C GLU A 16 11.25 19.65 5.04
N ILE A 17 11.29 18.42 5.55
CA ILE A 17 10.54 17.28 5.02
C ILE A 17 9.30 17.00 5.89
N GLU A 18 8.11 17.18 5.29
CA GLU A 18 6.85 16.81 5.92
C GLU A 18 6.66 15.29 5.94
N VAL A 19 6.96 14.64 4.82
CA VAL A 19 6.72 13.21 4.63
C VAL A 19 7.98 12.50 4.16
N LEU A 20 8.39 11.47 4.88
CA LEU A 20 9.26 10.44 4.35
C LEU A 20 8.38 9.38 3.69
N PHE A 21 8.43 9.27 2.36
CA PHE A 21 7.74 8.22 1.64
C PHE A 21 8.58 6.94 1.70
N TRP A 22 8.12 5.99 2.51
CA TRP A 22 8.67 4.64 2.57
C TRP A 22 8.13 3.83 1.39
N VAL A 23 8.97 3.63 0.37
CA VAL A 23 8.60 2.98 -0.89
C VAL A 23 8.36 1.48 -0.72
N GLY A 24 9.18 0.83 0.09
CA GLY A 24 9.14 -0.60 0.34
C GLY A 24 9.75 -1.43 -0.81
N CYS A 25 10.10 -2.67 -0.50
CA CYS A 25 10.73 -3.56 -1.49
C CYS A 25 9.83 -3.83 -2.72
N ALA A 26 8.52 -4.01 -2.51
CA ALA A 26 7.59 -4.18 -3.63
C ALA A 26 7.54 -2.92 -4.51
N GLY A 27 7.38 -1.74 -3.91
CA GLY A 27 7.36 -0.47 -4.63
C GLY A 27 8.65 -0.15 -5.37
N SER A 28 9.77 -0.73 -4.96
CA SER A 28 11.08 -0.54 -5.59
C SER A 28 11.38 -1.53 -6.71
N TYR A 29 10.98 -2.80 -6.57
CA TYR A 29 11.44 -3.88 -7.45
C TYR A 29 10.32 -4.57 -8.24
N ASP A 30 9.05 -4.47 -7.84
CA ASP A 30 7.95 -5.04 -8.59
C ASP A 30 7.36 -4.02 -9.58
N ALA A 31 7.33 -4.36 -10.86
CA ALA A 31 6.89 -3.46 -11.93
C ALA A 31 5.42 -2.99 -11.76
N ARG A 32 4.56 -3.82 -11.15
CA ARG A 32 3.17 -3.44 -10.85
C ARG A 32 3.09 -2.45 -9.68
N ALA A 33 3.80 -2.73 -8.61
CA ALA A 33 3.84 -1.87 -7.43
C ALA A 33 4.59 -0.55 -7.68
N GLN A 34 5.57 -0.52 -8.59
CA GLN A 34 6.21 0.73 -9.03
C GLN A 34 5.21 1.73 -9.64
N LYS A 35 4.16 1.26 -10.33
CA LYS A 35 3.11 2.15 -10.85
C LYS A 35 2.34 2.82 -9.71
N VAL A 36 2.04 2.07 -8.65
CA VAL A 36 1.40 2.60 -7.44
C VAL A 36 2.28 3.64 -6.75
N SER A 37 3.58 3.33 -6.57
CA SER A 37 4.54 4.26 -5.96
C SER A 37 4.65 5.57 -6.75
N LYS A 38 4.69 5.50 -8.08
CA LYS A 38 4.70 6.68 -8.97
C LYS A 38 3.41 7.46 -8.87
N ALA A 39 2.25 6.78 -8.90
CA ALA A 39 0.95 7.42 -8.77
C ALA A 39 0.84 8.17 -7.43
N PHE A 40 1.26 7.56 -6.33
CA PHE A 40 1.25 8.21 -5.03
C PHE A 40 2.21 9.42 -4.96
N ALA A 41 3.38 9.34 -5.57
CA ALA A 41 4.30 10.48 -5.65
C ALA A 41 3.69 11.65 -6.43
N GLU A 42 3.04 11.41 -7.56
CA GLU A 42 2.35 12.46 -8.33
C GLU A 42 1.17 13.09 -7.54
N ILE A 43 0.46 12.30 -6.74
CA ILE A 43 -0.57 12.81 -5.81
C ILE A 43 0.06 13.76 -4.79
N MET A 44 1.20 13.38 -4.19
CA MET A 44 1.90 14.24 -3.24
C MET A 44 2.40 15.54 -3.88
N PHE A 45 2.91 15.49 -5.11
CA PHE A 45 3.26 16.70 -5.86
C PHE A 45 2.04 17.58 -6.12
N ALA A 46 0.92 17.01 -6.57
CA ALA A 46 -0.32 17.76 -6.82
C ALA A 46 -0.88 18.41 -5.55
N ALA A 47 -0.68 17.79 -4.39
CA ALA A 47 -1.09 18.30 -3.08
C ALA A 47 -0.07 19.27 -2.45
N GLY A 48 1.04 19.58 -3.10
CA GLY A 48 2.09 20.45 -2.57
C GLY A 48 2.77 19.91 -1.30
N VAL A 49 2.86 18.58 -1.17
CA VAL A 49 3.51 17.93 -0.03
C VAL A 49 5.03 17.97 -0.19
N GLN A 50 5.74 18.42 0.83
CA GLN A 50 7.19 18.34 0.89
C GLN A 50 7.59 16.94 1.32
N PHE A 51 7.99 16.10 0.38
CA PHE A 51 8.34 14.72 0.65
C PHE A 51 9.68 14.31 0.06
N ALA A 52 10.26 13.27 0.63
CA ALA A 52 11.47 12.63 0.16
C ALA A 52 11.38 11.12 0.29
N ILE A 53 12.28 10.40 -0.36
CA ILE A 53 12.49 8.96 -0.21
C ILE A 53 13.89 8.70 0.37
N LEU A 54 14.13 7.52 0.93
CA LEU A 54 15.49 7.11 1.33
C LEU A 54 16.35 6.70 0.13
N GLY A 55 15.74 6.27 -0.98
CA GLY A 55 16.47 5.75 -2.14
C GLY A 55 17.22 4.46 -1.80
N GLU A 56 18.51 4.40 -2.11
CA GLU A 56 19.35 3.20 -1.88
C GLU A 56 19.61 2.88 -0.41
N GLU A 57 19.36 3.83 0.49
CA GLU A 57 19.49 3.62 1.94
C GLU A 57 18.32 2.84 2.52
N GLU A 58 17.15 2.81 1.83
CA GLU A 58 15.99 2.05 2.28
C GLU A 58 16.25 0.55 2.17
N LYS A 59 16.10 -0.17 3.28
CA LYS A 59 16.13 -1.64 3.29
C LYS A 59 14.72 -2.17 3.54
N CYS A 60 14.50 -3.46 3.24
CA CYS A 60 13.25 -4.11 3.60
C CYS A 60 12.96 -3.92 5.09
N THR A 61 11.71 -3.68 5.47
CA THR A 61 11.30 -3.57 6.89
C THR A 61 11.54 -4.85 7.69
N GLY A 62 11.77 -5.98 7.00
CA GLY A 62 11.95 -7.28 7.63
C GLY A 62 10.65 -8.06 7.83
N ASP A 63 9.47 -7.51 7.50
CA ASP A 63 8.19 -8.21 7.66
C ASP A 63 8.18 -9.61 7.03
N PRO A 64 8.58 -9.83 5.76
CA PRO A 64 8.59 -11.17 5.17
C PRO A 64 9.49 -12.15 5.91
N ALA A 65 10.65 -11.71 6.39
CA ALA A 65 11.57 -12.54 7.16
C ALA A 65 10.93 -12.97 8.49
N ARG A 66 10.33 -12.02 9.22
CA ARG A 66 9.65 -12.29 10.49
C ARG A 66 8.48 -13.26 10.30
N ARG A 67 7.63 -13.04 9.29
CA ARG A 67 6.48 -13.92 8.98
C ARG A 67 6.92 -15.31 8.52
N ALA A 68 8.12 -15.44 7.95
CA ALA A 68 8.73 -16.73 7.62
C ALA A 68 9.44 -17.42 8.81
N GLY A 69 9.45 -16.79 9.99
CA GLY A 69 10.09 -17.32 11.21
C GLY A 69 11.57 -16.96 11.37
N ASN A 70 12.13 -16.10 10.50
CA ASN A 70 13.52 -15.65 10.60
C ASN A 70 13.59 -14.32 11.39
N GLU A 71 13.46 -14.44 12.71
CA GLU A 71 13.49 -13.29 13.64
C GLU A 71 14.84 -12.59 13.63
N PHE A 72 15.94 -13.32 13.46
CA PHE A 72 17.29 -12.75 13.42
C PHE A 72 17.45 -11.78 12.22
N LEU A 73 17.05 -12.22 11.03
CA LEU A 73 17.10 -11.37 9.83
C LEU A 73 16.17 -10.16 9.96
N TYR A 74 14.98 -10.36 10.54
CA TYR A 74 14.07 -9.24 10.82
C TYR A 74 14.72 -8.18 11.70
N GLN A 75 15.30 -8.58 12.84
CA GLN A 75 15.91 -7.63 13.76
C GLN A 75 17.11 -6.93 13.16
N MET A 76 17.96 -7.62 12.39
CA MET A 76 19.07 -7.00 11.67
C MET A 76 18.59 -5.89 10.73
N LEU A 77 17.60 -6.19 9.89
CA LEU A 77 17.04 -5.22 8.94
C LEU A 77 16.37 -4.03 9.65
N ALA A 78 15.61 -4.32 10.71
CA ALA A 78 14.92 -3.29 11.48
C ALA A 78 15.89 -2.35 12.18
N ILE A 79 16.93 -2.86 12.84
CA ILE A 79 17.97 -2.04 13.49
C ILE A 79 18.70 -1.19 12.46
N GLN A 80 19.09 -1.76 11.30
CA GLN A 80 19.74 -1.01 10.24
C GLN A 80 18.87 0.15 9.74
N ASN A 81 17.58 -0.08 9.50
CA ASN A 81 16.65 0.97 9.10
C ASN A 81 16.47 2.03 10.20
N ILE A 82 16.39 1.63 11.47
CA ILE A 82 16.30 2.57 12.60
C ILE A 82 17.54 3.47 12.67
N GLU A 83 18.73 2.92 12.51
CA GLU A 83 19.99 3.70 12.51
C GLU A 83 20.05 4.67 11.31
N THR A 84 19.57 4.25 10.14
CA THR A 84 19.46 5.14 8.97
C THR A 84 18.47 6.29 9.24
N LEU A 85 17.27 5.97 9.75
CA LEU A 85 16.22 6.95 10.02
C LEU A 85 16.62 7.99 11.08
N LYS A 86 17.45 7.63 12.08
CA LYS A 86 17.97 8.55 13.09
C LYS A 86 18.85 9.67 12.52
N GLN A 87 19.36 9.53 11.31
CA GLN A 87 20.23 10.53 10.67
C GLN A 87 19.44 11.67 10.02
N TYR A 88 18.11 11.55 9.95
CA TYR A 88 17.23 12.44 9.19
C TYR A 88 16.09 13.00 10.04
N GLU A 89 15.68 14.23 9.68
CA GLU A 89 14.51 14.87 10.28
C GLU A 89 13.34 14.85 9.30
N PHE A 90 12.19 14.37 9.75
CA PHE A 90 10.92 14.35 9.01
C PHE A 90 9.75 14.27 10.00
N LYS A 91 8.56 14.70 9.59
CA LYS A 91 7.40 14.73 10.51
C LYS A 91 6.70 13.38 10.62
N LYS A 92 6.59 12.65 9.51
CA LYS A 92 5.89 11.35 9.46
C LYS A 92 6.42 10.46 8.34
N ILE A 93 6.20 9.16 8.46
CA ILE A 93 6.41 8.18 7.40
C ILE A 93 5.07 7.85 6.77
N VAL A 94 5.00 7.84 5.44
CA VAL A 94 3.84 7.34 4.70
C VAL A 94 4.27 6.20 3.79
N THR A 95 3.49 5.14 3.71
CA THR A 95 3.79 3.98 2.86
C THR A 95 2.53 3.45 2.18
N THR A 96 2.68 2.85 1.00
CA THR A 96 1.60 2.20 0.25
C THR A 96 1.42 0.72 0.62
N CYS A 97 2.32 0.18 1.45
CA CYS A 97 2.29 -1.22 1.85
C CYS A 97 1.80 -1.38 3.30
N PRO A 98 0.66 -2.05 3.56
CA PRO A 98 0.16 -2.30 4.92
C PRO A 98 1.10 -3.14 5.78
N HIS A 99 1.93 -3.99 5.19
CA HIS A 99 2.95 -4.75 5.90
C HIS A 99 4.06 -3.83 6.42
N CYS A 100 4.60 -2.94 5.57
CA CYS A 100 5.55 -1.92 6.00
C CYS A 100 4.93 -0.98 7.04
N PHE A 101 3.68 -0.54 6.83
CA PHE A 101 2.91 0.26 7.77
C PHE A 101 2.85 -0.39 9.16
N ASN A 102 2.43 -1.66 9.22
CA ASN A 102 2.34 -2.38 10.48
C ASN A 102 3.70 -2.53 11.17
N THR A 103 4.72 -2.93 10.42
CA THR A 103 6.05 -3.20 10.96
C THR A 103 6.70 -1.94 11.50
N LEU A 104 6.67 -0.83 10.76
CA LEU A 104 7.22 0.45 11.17
C LEU A 104 6.47 1.04 12.38
N LYS A 105 5.12 0.92 12.39
CA LYS A 105 4.27 1.50 13.42
C LYS A 105 4.24 0.70 14.72
N ASN A 106 4.07 -0.63 14.61
CA ASN A 106 3.73 -1.48 15.76
C ASN A 106 4.88 -2.37 16.22
N GLU A 107 5.85 -2.67 15.35
CA GLU A 107 6.90 -3.64 15.67
C GLU A 107 8.27 -2.97 15.90
N TYR A 108 8.63 -1.91 15.18
CA TYR A 108 9.86 -1.15 15.39
C TYR A 108 9.99 -0.49 16.77
N PRO A 109 8.91 -0.07 17.46
CA PRO A 109 9.02 0.47 18.82
C PRO A 109 9.70 -0.45 19.82
N VAL A 110 9.55 -1.78 19.69
CA VAL A 110 10.23 -2.77 20.54
C VAL A 110 11.77 -2.72 20.39
N LEU A 111 12.24 -2.24 19.23
CA LEU A 111 13.66 -2.09 18.90
C LEU A 111 14.16 -0.63 19.01
N GLY A 112 13.35 0.27 19.59
CA GLY A 112 13.69 1.68 19.79
C GLY A 112 13.42 2.61 18.61
N GLY A 113 12.66 2.16 17.60
CA GLY A 113 12.22 2.96 16.45
C GLY A 113 10.80 3.51 16.63
N PHE A 114 10.67 4.76 17.07
CA PHE A 114 9.38 5.42 17.31
C PHE A 114 9.10 6.46 16.23
N TYR A 115 8.11 6.19 15.37
CA TYR A 115 7.76 7.07 14.24
C TYR A 115 6.24 7.26 14.16
N GLN A 116 5.82 8.44 13.70
CA GLN A 116 4.46 8.62 13.23
C GLN A 116 4.34 7.98 11.85
N VAL A 117 3.68 6.84 11.74
CA VAL A 117 3.50 6.10 10.49
C VAL A 117 2.04 6.13 10.09
N ILE A 118 1.77 6.43 8.81
CA ILE A 118 0.42 6.55 8.24
C ILE A 118 0.39 5.73 6.95
N HIS A 119 -0.70 5.01 6.72
CA HIS A 119 -0.91 4.37 5.43
C HIS A 119 -1.37 5.40 4.39
N HIS A 120 -0.97 5.21 3.12
CA HIS A 120 -1.26 6.20 2.07
C HIS A 120 -2.76 6.51 1.90
N THR A 121 -3.65 5.54 2.18
CA THR A 121 -5.10 5.75 2.10
C THR A 121 -5.61 6.74 3.14
N GLU A 122 -5.09 6.68 4.37
CA GLU A 122 -5.42 7.64 5.43
C GLU A 122 -4.84 9.01 5.08
N PHE A 123 -3.58 9.05 4.59
CA PHE A 123 -2.93 10.29 4.20
C PHE A 123 -3.65 11.00 3.05
N ILE A 124 -4.05 10.27 2.01
CA ILE A 124 -4.83 10.81 0.90
C ILE A 124 -6.19 11.33 1.38
N ASN A 125 -6.86 10.59 2.26
CA ASN A 125 -8.12 11.02 2.85
C ASN A 125 -7.98 12.37 3.58
N ASP A 126 -6.90 12.54 4.35
CA ASP A 126 -6.59 13.81 5.01
C ASP A 126 -6.31 14.93 4.01
N LEU A 127 -5.60 14.66 2.92
CA LEU A 127 -5.34 15.64 1.87
C LEU A 127 -6.63 16.11 1.19
N LEU A 128 -7.58 15.21 0.95
CA LEU A 128 -8.90 15.54 0.40
C LEU A 128 -9.73 16.36 1.39
N LYS A 129 -9.84 15.91 2.64
CA LYS A 129 -10.60 16.60 3.70
C LYS A 129 -10.08 18.00 3.99
N THR A 130 -8.77 18.20 3.92
CA THR A 130 -8.14 19.52 4.13
C THR A 130 -8.11 20.40 2.88
N GLY A 131 -8.58 19.90 1.73
CA GLY A 131 -8.58 20.62 0.45
C GLY A 131 -7.20 20.83 -0.17
N ARG A 132 -6.16 20.17 0.35
CA ARG A 132 -4.82 20.17 -0.26
C ARG A 132 -4.77 19.39 -1.56
N LEU A 133 -5.58 18.35 -1.70
CA LEU A 133 -5.77 17.60 -2.93
C LEU A 133 -7.15 17.91 -3.51
N LYS A 134 -7.20 18.31 -4.79
CA LYS A 134 -8.44 18.62 -5.50
C LYS A 134 -8.64 17.65 -6.64
N ILE A 135 -9.81 17.05 -6.70
CA ILE A 135 -10.23 16.14 -7.77
C ILE A 135 -10.86 16.98 -8.88
N LYS A 136 -10.47 16.75 -10.13
CA LYS A 136 -11.00 17.45 -11.30
C LYS A 136 -12.11 16.68 -11.98
N ASP A 137 -11.95 15.35 -12.08
CA ASP A 137 -12.98 14.48 -12.66
C ASP A 137 -13.66 13.66 -11.56
N SER A 138 -14.95 13.84 -11.41
CA SER A 138 -15.82 13.09 -10.51
C SER A 138 -16.85 12.26 -11.26
N SER A 139 -16.50 11.76 -12.45
CA SER A 139 -17.37 10.86 -13.23
C SER A 139 -17.71 9.62 -12.39
N ALA A 140 -18.98 9.22 -12.44
CA ALA A 140 -19.45 8.05 -11.70
C ALA A 140 -18.76 6.78 -12.21
N ASP A 141 -18.34 5.95 -11.27
CA ASP A 141 -17.66 4.68 -11.54
C ASP A 141 -18.09 3.65 -10.50
N LYS A 142 -17.83 2.37 -10.76
CA LYS A 142 -18.18 1.28 -9.85
C LYS A 142 -17.03 0.29 -9.74
N VAL A 143 -16.67 -0.09 -8.51
CA VAL A 143 -15.60 -1.03 -8.23
C VAL A 143 -16.04 -2.06 -7.19
N THR A 144 -15.34 -3.18 -7.13
CA THR A 144 -15.35 -4.00 -5.91
C THR A 144 -14.08 -3.72 -5.11
N TYR A 145 -14.13 -3.92 -3.79
CA TYR A 145 -13.02 -3.56 -2.90
C TYR A 145 -12.52 -4.76 -2.10
N HIS A 146 -11.20 -5.00 -2.13
CA HIS A 146 -10.55 -6.00 -1.31
C HIS A 146 -9.89 -5.36 -0.09
N ASP A 147 -10.43 -5.64 1.10
CA ASP A 147 -9.83 -5.24 2.37
C ASP A 147 -8.53 -6.00 2.63
N SER A 148 -7.41 -5.29 2.54
CA SER A 148 -6.10 -5.84 2.89
C SER A 148 -6.05 -6.16 4.38
N CYS A 149 -5.71 -7.41 4.73
CA CYS A 149 -5.82 -7.89 6.11
C CYS A 149 -4.93 -7.12 7.09
N TYR A 150 -3.73 -6.71 6.69
CA TYR A 150 -2.83 -5.90 7.52
C TYR A 150 -3.29 -4.45 7.68
N LEU A 151 -4.02 -3.91 6.72
CA LEU A 151 -4.60 -2.58 6.83
C LEU A 151 -5.85 -2.61 7.73
N GLY A 152 -6.81 -3.48 7.39
CA GLY A 152 -8.09 -3.56 8.09
C GLY A 152 -8.00 -4.37 9.37
N ARG A 153 -7.83 -5.70 9.28
CA ARG A 153 -7.95 -6.60 10.44
C ARG A 153 -6.89 -6.33 11.52
N VAL A 154 -5.66 -6.03 11.13
CA VAL A 154 -4.56 -5.80 12.07
C VAL A 154 -4.54 -4.36 12.58
N ASN A 155 -4.81 -3.37 11.72
CA ASN A 155 -4.67 -1.96 12.06
C ASN A 155 -5.99 -1.16 12.13
N GLY A 156 -7.14 -1.80 11.88
CA GLY A 156 -8.46 -1.18 12.03
C GLY A 156 -8.84 -0.15 10.94
N VAL A 157 -8.06 -0.02 9.88
CA VAL A 157 -8.29 0.97 8.82
C VAL A 157 -9.22 0.39 7.75
N TYR A 158 -10.50 0.70 7.86
CA TYR A 158 -11.55 0.28 6.92
C TYR A 158 -12.22 1.44 6.18
N GLU A 159 -12.41 2.56 6.88
CA GLU A 159 -13.24 3.65 6.38
C GLU A 159 -12.45 4.61 5.47
N ALA A 160 -11.19 4.91 5.78
CA ALA A 160 -10.41 5.85 4.98
C ALA A 160 -10.38 5.52 3.47
N PRO A 161 -10.11 4.28 3.01
CA PRO A 161 -10.18 3.97 1.58
C PRO A 161 -11.61 4.12 1.00
N ARG A 162 -12.65 3.83 1.78
CA ARG A 162 -14.05 3.98 1.36
C ARG A 162 -14.45 5.44 1.24
N GLU A 163 -14.04 6.27 2.20
CA GLU A 163 -14.26 7.73 2.16
C GLU A 163 -13.58 8.36 0.94
N VAL A 164 -12.37 7.91 0.61
CA VAL A 164 -11.67 8.38 -0.59
C VAL A 164 -12.42 7.97 -1.86
N LEU A 165 -12.83 6.72 -2.00
CA LEU A 165 -13.60 6.26 -3.17
C LEU A 165 -14.92 7.02 -3.29
N ALA A 166 -15.62 7.26 -2.19
CA ALA A 166 -16.84 8.07 -2.19
C ALA A 166 -16.58 9.53 -2.63
N ALA A 167 -15.46 10.14 -2.18
CA ALA A 167 -15.05 11.48 -2.61
C ALA A 167 -14.73 11.55 -4.11
N LEU A 168 -14.37 10.43 -4.74
CA LEU A 168 -14.17 10.29 -6.18
C LEU A 168 -15.48 9.99 -6.96
N ASN A 169 -16.63 9.93 -6.29
CA ASN A 169 -17.91 9.48 -6.87
C ASN A 169 -17.85 8.04 -7.40
N ILE A 170 -17.12 7.17 -6.69
CA ILE A 170 -16.98 5.74 -7.02
C ILE A 170 -17.83 4.92 -6.05
N GLU A 171 -18.79 4.19 -6.59
CA GLU A 171 -19.61 3.21 -5.84
C GLU A 171 -18.80 1.94 -5.56
N ILE A 172 -18.94 1.39 -4.35
CA ILE A 172 -18.33 0.09 -4.00
C ILE A 172 -19.40 -0.98 -3.99
N ASP A 173 -19.26 -2.00 -4.84
CA ASP A 173 -20.00 -3.25 -4.75
C ASP A 173 -19.26 -4.20 -3.80
N GLU A 174 -19.62 -4.13 -2.52
CA GLU A 174 -18.94 -4.88 -1.47
C GLU A 174 -19.03 -6.40 -1.68
N MET A 175 -17.92 -7.09 -1.52
CA MET A 175 -17.90 -8.55 -1.49
C MET A 175 -18.61 -9.07 -0.23
N VAL A 176 -19.13 -10.29 -0.28
CA VAL A 176 -19.82 -10.91 0.87
C VAL A 176 -18.91 -10.97 2.08
N ARG A 177 -17.65 -11.39 1.88
CA ARG A 177 -16.60 -11.35 2.91
C ARG A 177 -15.81 -10.04 2.77
N SER A 178 -16.24 -9.00 3.48
CA SER A 178 -15.62 -7.65 3.48
C SER A 178 -15.31 -7.17 4.88
N LYS A 179 -14.57 -6.09 5.00
CA LYS A 179 -14.13 -5.45 6.25
C LYS A 179 -13.45 -6.47 7.19
N SER A 180 -13.89 -6.54 8.45
CA SER A 180 -13.33 -7.45 9.46
C SER A 180 -13.51 -8.93 9.12
N ASN A 181 -14.53 -9.28 8.33
CA ASN A 181 -14.81 -10.63 7.84
C ASN A 181 -14.16 -10.93 6.47
N GLY A 182 -13.32 -10.00 5.96
CA GLY A 182 -12.69 -10.12 4.65
C GLY A 182 -11.87 -11.41 4.49
N LEU A 183 -11.99 -12.10 3.35
CA LEU A 183 -11.11 -13.21 3.00
C LEU A 183 -9.72 -12.69 2.65
N CYS A 184 -8.68 -13.38 3.10
CA CYS A 184 -7.28 -13.05 2.77
C CYS A 184 -7.01 -13.23 1.26
N CYS A 185 -6.05 -12.46 0.73
CA CYS A 185 -5.56 -12.66 -0.64
C CYS A 185 -4.63 -13.88 -0.78
N GLY A 186 -4.18 -14.46 0.33
CA GLY A 186 -3.29 -15.62 0.34
C GLY A 186 -1.79 -15.31 0.40
N ALA A 187 -1.35 -14.04 0.37
CA ALA A 187 0.06 -13.66 0.41
C ALA A 187 0.69 -13.77 1.81
N GLY A 188 -0.13 -13.69 2.86
CA GLY A 188 0.31 -13.60 4.25
C GLY A 188 1.16 -14.78 4.72
N GLY A 189 1.90 -14.59 5.84
CA GLY A 189 2.78 -15.64 6.36
C GLY A 189 3.96 -15.98 5.44
N ALA A 190 4.37 -15.03 4.59
CA ALA A 190 5.38 -15.21 3.55
C ALA A 190 5.00 -16.23 2.45
N GLN A 191 3.71 -16.60 2.34
CA GLN A 191 3.27 -17.61 1.37
C GLN A 191 3.54 -17.22 -0.09
N MET A 192 3.48 -15.93 -0.44
CA MET A 192 3.82 -15.50 -1.80
C MET A 192 5.28 -15.77 -2.22
N PHE A 193 6.16 -16.10 -1.25
CA PHE A 193 7.58 -16.41 -1.48
C PHE A 193 7.89 -17.91 -1.35
N LYS A 194 6.87 -18.74 -1.12
CA LYS A 194 7.00 -20.19 -0.97
C LYS A 194 6.37 -20.92 -2.14
N GLU A 195 6.73 -22.20 -2.29
CA GLU A 195 6.00 -23.09 -3.17
C GLU A 195 4.55 -23.28 -2.70
N ASP A 196 3.67 -23.56 -3.65
CA ASP A 196 2.27 -23.82 -3.34
C ASP A 196 2.12 -25.06 -2.46
N GLU A 197 1.37 -24.92 -1.37
CA GLU A 197 1.03 -26.06 -0.52
C GLU A 197 -0.06 -26.93 -1.20
N PRO A 198 0.02 -28.28 -1.01
CA PRO A 198 -1.03 -29.17 -1.51
C PRO A 198 -2.40 -28.77 -0.96
N GLY A 199 -3.40 -28.73 -1.85
CA GLY A 199 -4.78 -28.36 -1.47
C GLY A 199 -5.71 -28.41 -2.66
N ASN A 200 -7.01 -28.24 -2.40
CA ASN A 200 -8.05 -28.29 -3.43
C ASN A 200 -8.18 -26.97 -4.20
N LYS A 201 -7.85 -25.85 -3.58
CA LYS A 201 -7.98 -24.52 -4.16
C LYS A 201 -7.02 -23.53 -3.47
N LYS A 202 -6.40 -22.66 -4.25
CA LYS A 202 -5.61 -21.55 -3.71
C LYS A 202 -6.52 -20.47 -3.12
N ILE A 203 -6.07 -19.81 -2.06
CA ILE A 203 -6.83 -18.74 -1.39
C ILE A 203 -7.11 -17.55 -2.33
N ASN A 204 -6.12 -17.16 -3.14
CA ASN A 204 -6.31 -16.09 -4.12
C ASN A 204 -7.35 -16.44 -5.19
N THR A 205 -7.42 -17.71 -5.62
CA THR A 205 -8.45 -18.17 -6.55
C THR A 205 -9.83 -18.05 -5.95
N GLU A 206 -10.01 -18.48 -4.71
CA GLU A 206 -11.30 -18.33 -4.00
C GLU A 206 -11.68 -16.85 -3.81
N ARG A 207 -10.69 -16.00 -3.47
CA ARG A 207 -10.94 -14.55 -3.35
C ARG A 207 -11.35 -13.92 -4.66
N VAL A 208 -10.72 -14.32 -5.76
CA VAL A 208 -11.04 -13.82 -7.10
C VAL A 208 -12.43 -14.29 -7.56
N GLU A 209 -12.88 -15.47 -7.17
CA GLU A 209 -14.25 -15.91 -7.44
C GLU A 209 -15.28 -14.94 -6.83
N GLU A 210 -15.06 -14.45 -5.59
CA GLU A 210 -15.92 -13.39 -5.01
C GLU A 210 -15.83 -12.06 -5.76
N VAL A 211 -14.66 -11.71 -6.32
CA VAL A 211 -14.53 -10.53 -7.18
C VAL A 211 -15.36 -10.68 -8.44
N LEU A 212 -15.31 -11.87 -9.08
CA LEU A 212 -16.03 -12.16 -10.31
C LEU A 212 -17.55 -12.28 -10.14
N ASP A 213 -18.02 -12.56 -8.91
CA ASP A 213 -19.44 -12.54 -8.56
C ASP A 213 -20.00 -11.10 -8.52
N LYS A 214 -19.12 -10.09 -8.57
CA LYS A 214 -19.51 -8.69 -8.63
C LYS A 214 -19.61 -8.21 -10.06
N ASN A 215 -20.58 -7.36 -10.32
CA ASN A 215 -20.76 -6.79 -11.66
C ASN A 215 -19.91 -5.53 -11.84
N THR A 216 -18.57 -5.73 -11.73
CA THR A 216 -17.58 -4.66 -11.91
C THR A 216 -16.39 -5.16 -12.72
N ASP A 217 -15.79 -4.27 -13.52
CA ASP A 217 -14.57 -4.54 -14.27
C ASP A 217 -13.29 -4.11 -13.50
N LYS A 218 -13.47 -3.64 -12.27
CA LYS A 218 -12.38 -3.14 -11.43
C LYS A 218 -12.45 -3.70 -10.02
N VAL A 219 -11.30 -4.16 -9.53
CA VAL A 219 -11.11 -4.48 -8.11
C VAL A 219 -10.04 -3.57 -7.53
N VAL A 220 -10.34 -2.90 -6.43
CA VAL A 220 -9.40 -2.00 -5.74
C VAL A 220 -8.85 -2.67 -4.49
N SER A 221 -7.55 -2.57 -4.29
CA SER A 221 -6.86 -3.03 -3.08
C SER A 221 -5.66 -2.15 -2.78
N ASN A 222 -5.39 -1.90 -1.52
CA ASN A 222 -4.35 -0.98 -1.06
C ASN A 222 -3.19 -1.75 -0.40
N CYS A 223 -2.69 -2.76 -1.09
CA CYS A 223 -1.54 -3.56 -0.70
C CYS A 223 -0.88 -4.15 -1.94
N PRO A 224 0.44 -3.95 -2.14
CA PRO A 224 1.13 -4.49 -3.31
C PRO A 224 1.03 -6.01 -3.40
N PHE A 225 1.12 -6.71 -2.27
CA PHE A 225 1.00 -8.17 -2.25
C PHE A 225 -0.42 -8.65 -2.59
N CYS A 226 -1.45 -7.95 -2.10
CA CYS A 226 -2.83 -8.26 -2.49
C CYS A 226 -3.06 -8.01 -3.99
N LEU A 227 -2.50 -6.95 -4.56
CA LEU A 227 -2.59 -6.68 -5.99
C LEU A 227 -1.96 -7.80 -6.82
N THR A 228 -0.79 -8.29 -6.42
CA THR A 228 -0.13 -9.44 -7.07
C THR A 228 -1.01 -10.68 -7.00
N MET A 229 -1.48 -11.06 -5.81
CA MET A 229 -2.28 -12.27 -5.61
C MET A 229 -3.63 -12.22 -6.34
N ILE A 230 -4.29 -11.06 -6.34
CA ILE A 230 -5.56 -10.88 -7.08
C ILE A 230 -5.29 -10.94 -8.59
N THR A 231 -4.25 -10.30 -9.08
CA THR A 231 -3.89 -10.34 -10.50
C THR A 231 -3.58 -11.77 -10.95
N ASP A 232 -2.86 -12.55 -10.15
CA ASP A 232 -2.55 -13.95 -10.47
C ASP A 232 -3.80 -14.84 -10.40
N GLY A 233 -4.69 -14.58 -9.44
CA GLY A 233 -5.99 -15.25 -9.39
C GLY A 233 -6.87 -14.92 -10.61
N LEU A 234 -6.89 -13.68 -11.07
CA LEU A 234 -7.58 -13.28 -12.31
C LEU A 234 -6.98 -13.97 -13.55
N LYS A 235 -5.65 -14.06 -13.64
CA LYS A 235 -4.98 -14.82 -14.72
C LYS A 235 -5.34 -16.29 -14.69
N SER A 236 -5.38 -16.92 -13.51
CA SER A 236 -5.76 -18.35 -13.38
C SER A 236 -7.20 -18.65 -13.80
N LYS A 237 -8.04 -17.62 -13.91
CA LYS A 237 -9.44 -17.67 -14.36
C LYS A 237 -9.63 -17.11 -15.78
N ASP A 238 -8.56 -16.76 -16.49
CA ASP A 238 -8.62 -16.10 -17.81
C ASP A 238 -9.48 -14.82 -17.83
N LYS A 239 -9.46 -14.04 -16.70
CA LYS A 239 -10.27 -12.83 -16.51
C LYS A 239 -9.45 -11.54 -16.40
N HIS A 240 -8.13 -11.62 -16.47
CA HIS A 240 -7.22 -10.49 -16.29
C HIS A 240 -7.30 -9.43 -17.41
N GLU A 241 -7.95 -9.74 -18.54
CA GLU A 241 -8.24 -8.76 -19.61
C GLU A 241 -9.58 -8.05 -19.41
N THR A 242 -10.49 -8.64 -18.63
CA THR A 242 -11.85 -8.11 -18.43
C THR A 242 -12.05 -7.49 -17.06
N VAL A 243 -11.25 -7.88 -16.06
CA VAL A 243 -11.26 -7.30 -14.71
C VAL A 243 -9.85 -6.88 -14.34
N MET A 244 -9.69 -5.62 -13.97
CA MET A 244 -8.39 -5.03 -13.65
C MET A 244 -8.26 -4.74 -12.16
N ALA A 245 -7.09 -5.08 -11.60
CA ALA A 245 -6.77 -4.76 -10.22
C ALA A 245 -6.03 -3.40 -10.13
N TYR A 246 -6.55 -2.49 -9.29
CA TYR A 246 -6.01 -1.15 -9.07
C TYR A 246 -5.68 -0.90 -7.60
N ASP A 247 -4.71 -0.02 -7.37
CA ASP A 247 -4.57 0.67 -6.10
C ASP A 247 -5.36 1.99 -6.12
N LEU A 248 -5.79 2.45 -4.95
CA LEU A 248 -6.50 3.71 -4.78
C LEU A 248 -5.72 4.90 -5.36
N ALA A 249 -4.40 4.91 -5.21
CA ALA A 249 -3.55 5.98 -5.76
C ALA A 249 -3.65 6.08 -7.29
N GLU A 250 -3.82 4.95 -7.99
CA GLU A 250 -3.99 4.95 -9.44
C GLU A 250 -5.36 5.48 -9.85
N MET A 251 -6.41 5.14 -9.08
CA MET A 251 -7.78 5.65 -9.31
C MET A 251 -7.84 7.18 -9.14
N ILE A 252 -7.08 7.72 -8.18
CA ILE A 252 -6.98 9.17 -7.95
C ILE A 252 -6.19 9.84 -9.06
N LEU A 253 -5.03 9.28 -9.44
CA LEU A 253 -4.18 9.89 -10.47
C LEU A 253 -4.92 10.08 -11.80
N GLN A 254 -5.83 9.17 -12.16
CA GLN A 254 -6.67 9.27 -13.35
C GLN A 254 -7.67 10.44 -13.28
N ARG A 255 -7.88 11.04 -12.11
CA ARG A 255 -8.89 12.10 -11.85
C ARG A 255 -8.28 13.44 -11.44
N LEU A 256 -6.95 13.55 -11.41
CA LEU A 256 -6.19 14.78 -11.17
C LEU A 256 -5.98 15.58 -12.47
#